data_e8d8f6e29a8613c71ad03ffff23aaf52
#
_entry.id   e8d8f6e29a8613c71ad03ffff23aaf52
#
_cell.length_a   1.000
_cell.length_b   1.000
_cell.length_c   1.000
_cell.angle_alpha   90.00
_cell.angle_beta   90.00
_cell.angle_gamma   90.00
#
_symmetry.space_group_name_H-M   'P 1'
#
loop_
_entity.id
_entity.type
_entity.pdbx_description
1 polymer ?
#
loop_
_entity_poly.entity_id
_entity_poly.type
_entity_poly.pdbx_seq_one_letter_code
_entity_poly.pdbx_strand_id
1 'polypeptide(L)'
;MSEKSFKDLTVEEIAELLKGEPNKNTQKSTRGSRLIFDAYLQEKGIRNPTTAEELATILRKFYAEARRKDGNFYTKTSLCAIKFGLSRHFRQVLNVDITKDVEFNEANRVYAAQCAELKRQGLEKTGTKALYEHIPPIDDEDIKKLYLSGIFSTKNPTTLQNKVFFEIILFFGRRGSQLSLRQLKKNDFEVKINSQGKRCVVKVPDHRADNVQAGERGIMIAIDSPFCPVFSLEKYLSHLNPFSEFLFQRPKSCGDGQVWYDNMVIGENTLGKKMKVISQQAELSIIYSNYSIRLTTSAILDMLVSDLRNESSNSETDFIFTRTSRRSRFTNDH
;
A
#
# COMPACT_ATOMS: atom_id res chain seq x y z
N MET A 1 16.63 2.86 -40.19
CA MET A 1 16.82 4.11 -39.42
C MET A 1 16.75 3.72 -37.95
N SER A 2 17.86 3.83 -37.21
CA SER A 2 17.87 3.48 -35.78
C SER A 2 17.09 4.54 -35.02
N GLU A 3 16.05 4.13 -34.30
CA GLU A 3 15.37 5.01 -33.34
C GLU A 3 16.40 5.51 -32.32
N LYS A 4 16.49 6.83 -32.15
CA LYS A 4 17.33 7.44 -31.11
C LYS A 4 16.79 7.07 -29.76
N SER A 5 17.58 6.36 -28.94
CA SER A 5 17.24 5.94 -27.58
C SER A 5 17.12 7.11 -26.60
N PHE A 6 17.57 8.30 -26.97
CA PHE A 6 17.60 9.50 -26.13
C PHE A 6 16.87 10.65 -26.82
N LYS A 7 15.99 11.34 -26.06
CA LYS A 7 15.31 12.55 -26.52
C LYS A 7 16.12 13.76 -26.07
N ASP A 8 16.44 14.65 -27.01
CA ASP A 8 17.03 15.94 -26.67
C ASP A 8 15.94 16.85 -26.08
N LEU A 9 16.14 17.31 -24.85
CA LEU A 9 15.25 18.24 -24.17
C LEU A 9 15.87 19.65 -24.22
N THR A 10 15.02 20.67 -24.39
CA THR A 10 15.45 22.06 -24.28
C THR A 10 15.70 22.44 -22.82
N VAL A 11 16.42 23.55 -22.61
CA VAL A 11 16.69 24.12 -21.28
C VAL A 11 15.38 24.47 -20.58
N GLU A 12 14.38 24.95 -21.33
CA GLU A 12 13.04 25.28 -20.84
C GLU A 12 12.27 24.05 -20.41
N GLU A 13 12.30 22.95 -21.19
CA GLU A 13 11.68 21.68 -20.85
C GLU A 13 12.31 21.09 -19.58
N ILE A 14 13.64 21.17 -19.43
CA ILE A 14 14.36 20.74 -18.21
C ILE A 14 13.97 21.61 -17.01
N ALA A 15 13.87 22.94 -17.21
CA ALA A 15 13.45 23.87 -16.15
C ALA A 15 11.99 23.59 -15.71
N GLU A 16 11.12 23.20 -16.62
CA GLU A 16 9.73 22.84 -16.31
C GLU A 16 9.63 21.52 -15.54
N LEU A 17 10.45 20.52 -15.85
CA LEU A 17 10.60 19.28 -15.06
C LEU A 17 11.08 19.56 -13.63
N LEU A 18 11.92 20.56 -13.42
CA LEU A 18 12.42 20.97 -12.10
C LEU A 18 11.40 21.77 -11.29
N LYS A 19 10.40 22.41 -11.94
CA LYS A 19 9.32 23.17 -11.28
C LYS A 19 8.23 22.28 -10.67
N GLY A 20 8.27 20.95 -10.87
CA GLY A 20 7.28 20.02 -10.35
C GLY A 20 7.10 20.17 -8.84
N GLU A 21 5.89 20.53 -8.40
CA GLU A 21 5.56 20.59 -6.96
C GLU A 21 5.80 19.22 -6.30
N PRO A 22 6.44 19.19 -5.12
CA PRO A 22 6.63 17.95 -4.39
C PRO A 22 5.28 17.31 -4.09
N ASN A 23 5.17 15.99 -4.28
CA ASN A 23 3.98 15.20 -3.97
C ASN A 23 3.46 15.54 -2.56
N LYS A 24 2.13 15.62 -2.41
CA LYS A 24 1.43 15.92 -1.13
C LYS A 24 1.95 15.08 0.05
N ASN A 25 2.29 13.81 -0.18
CA ASN A 25 2.87 12.95 0.85
C ASN A 25 4.29 13.39 1.25
N THR A 26 5.09 13.87 0.30
CA THR A 26 6.42 14.44 0.55
C THR A 26 6.31 15.73 1.37
N GLN A 27 5.37 16.63 1.02
CA GLN A 27 5.11 17.85 1.77
C GLN A 27 4.68 17.53 3.21
N LYS A 28 3.74 16.58 3.39
CA LYS A 28 3.28 16.12 4.71
C LYS A 28 4.42 15.53 5.55
N SER A 29 5.28 14.72 4.95
CA SER A 29 6.46 14.15 5.61
C SER A 29 7.45 15.24 6.02
N THR A 30 7.74 16.20 5.15
CA THR A 30 8.62 17.34 5.45
C THR A 30 8.08 18.18 6.60
N ARG A 31 6.78 18.53 6.56
CA ARG A 31 6.11 19.25 7.64
C ARG A 31 6.16 18.48 8.97
N GLY A 32 5.89 17.17 8.95
CA GLY A 32 5.96 16.32 10.13
C GLY A 32 7.36 16.30 10.76
N SER A 33 8.40 16.20 9.94
CA SER A 33 9.80 16.24 10.41
C SER A 33 10.16 17.59 11.03
N ARG A 34 9.68 18.68 10.41
CA ARG A 34 9.87 20.03 10.95
C ARG A 34 9.20 20.20 12.31
N LEU A 35 7.96 19.77 12.46
CA LEU A 35 7.25 19.85 13.75
C LEU A 35 7.95 19.09 14.87
N ILE A 36 8.56 17.94 14.58
CA ILE A 36 9.36 17.18 15.56
C ILE A 36 10.61 17.98 15.96
N PHE A 37 11.28 18.60 15.01
CA PHE A 37 12.47 19.41 15.27
C PHE A 37 12.12 20.69 16.05
N ASP A 38 11.02 21.36 15.71
CA ASP A 38 10.52 22.55 16.42
C ASP A 38 10.17 22.22 17.88
N ALA A 39 9.52 21.08 18.12
CA ALA A 39 9.22 20.63 19.46
C ALA A 39 10.49 20.40 20.29
N TYR A 40 11.54 19.82 19.66
CA TYR A 40 12.83 19.65 20.31
C TYR A 40 13.49 21.01 20.65
N LEU A 41 13.49 21.97 19.71
CA LEU A 41 14.04 23.30 19.97
C LEU A 41 13.30 24.00 21.12
N GLN A 42 11.98 23.90 21.14
CA GLN A 42 11.15 24.47 22.19
C GLN A 42 11.44 23.84 23.56
N GLU A 43 11.52 22.51 23.64
CA GLU A 43 11.81 21.78 24.87
C GLU A 43 13.18 22.12 25.43
N LYS A 44 14.18 22.33 24.57
CA LYS A 44 15.55 22.68 24.97
C LYS A 44 15.79 24.19 25.14
N GLY A 45 14.80 25.04 24.89
CA GLY A 45 14.95 26.49 24.92
C GLY A 45 15.93 27.05 23.88
N ILE A 46 16.07 26.35 22.73
CA ILE A 46 16.98 26.71 21.65
C ILE A 46 16.22 27.51 20.60
N ARG A 47 16.80 28.65 20.16
CA ARG A 47 16.24 29.42 19.04
C ARG A 47 16.38 28.69 17.71
N ASN A 48 15.55 29.07 16.75
CA ASN A 48 15.69 28.56 15.37
C ASN A 48 17.08 28.91 14.81
N PRO A 49 17.80 27.94 14.19
CA PRO A 49 19.08 28.19 13.59
C PRO A 49 18.96 29.10 12.38
N THR A 50 19.92 30.02 12.24
CA THR A 50 20.01 30.97 11.14
C THR A 50 21.20 30.72 10.23
N THR A 51 22.19 29.94 10.69
CA THR A 51 23.39 29.57 9.93
C THR A 51 23.56 28.04 9.87
N ALA A 52 24.40 27.57 8.93
CA ALA A 52 24.73 26.17 8.76
C ALA A 52 25.41 25.59 10.00
N GLU A 53 26.31 26.34 10.63
CA GLU A 53 27.10 25.92 11.81
C GLU A 53 26.20 25.78 13.05
N GLU A 54 25.27 26.73 13.26
CA GLU A 54 24.27 26.63 14.32
C GLU A 54 23.42 25.38 14.12
N LEU A 55 22.92 25.17 12.89
CA LEU A 55 22.11 24.01 12.56
C LEU A 55 22.88 22.70 12.75
N ALA A 56 24.14 22.63 12.32
CA ALA A 56 24.97 21.44 12.46
C ALA A 56 25.19 21.08 13.95
N THR A 57 25.45 22.09 14.79
CA THR A 57 25.60 21.91 16.24
C THR A 57 24.32 21.38 16.89
N ILE A 58 23.16 21.91 16.50
CA ILE A 58 21.86 21.48 17.00
C ILE A 58 21.56 20.07 16.53
N LEU A 59 21.73 19.76 15.24
CA LEU A 59 21.45 18.45 14.67
C LEU A 59 22.30 17.35 15.29
N ARG A 60 23.56 17.62 15.63
CA ARG A 60 24.43 16.67 16.34
C ARG A 60 23.79 16.20 17.64
N LYS A 61 23.24 17.11 18.44
CA LYS A 61 22.53 16.80 19.69
C LYS A 61 21.19 16.16 19.42
N PHE A 62 20.41 16.72 18.49
CA PHE A 62 19.09 16.23 18.13
C PHE A 62 19.11 14.75 17.72
N TYR A 63 20.06 14.31 16.89
CA TYR A 63 20.12 12.91 16.45
C TYR A 63 20.40 11.92 17.61
N ALA A 64 21.12 12.34 18.64
CA ALA A 64 21.36 11.53 19.82
C ALA A 64 20.19 11.53 20.80
N GLU A 65 19.53 12.68 20.96
CA GLU A 65 18.57 12.94 22.04
C GLU A 65 17.11 12.73 21.60
N ALA A 66 16.80 12.74 20.28
CA ALA A 66 15.42 12.69 19.80
C ALA A 66 14.67 11.44 20.30
N ARG A 67 13.51 11.67 20.92
CA ARG A 67 12.58 10.65 21.43
C ARG A 67 11.17 10.92 20.93
N ARG A 68 10.36 9.89 20.93
CA ARG A 68 8.91 9.98 20.71
C ARG A 68 8.24 10.59 21.93
N LYS A 69 6.99 11.02 21.79
CA LYS A 69 6.18 11.57 22.88
C LYS A 69 6.00 10.63 24.08
N ASP A 70 6.15 9.31 23.86
CA ASP A 70 6.10 8.28 24.88
C ASP A 70 7.47 8.00 25.54
N GLY A 71 8.48 8.85 25.27
CA GLY A 71 9.85 8.72 25.79
C GLY A 71 10.71 7.66 25.08
N ASN A 72 10.13 6.84 24.23
CA ASN A 72 10.84 5.79 23.51
C ASN A 72 11.69 6.35 22.35
N PHE A 73 12.68 5.58 21.93
CA PHE A 73 13.45 5.90 20.72
C PHE A 73 12.58 5.89 19.46
N TYR A 74 12.91 6.75 18.51
CA TYR A 74 12.47 6.54 17.14
C TYR A 74 13.13 5.29 16.57
N THR A 75 12.43 4.54 15.73
CA THR A 75 13.07 3.49 14.96
C THR A 75 14.03 4.09 13.93
N LYS A 76 15.04 3.33 13.50
CA LYS A 76 15.98 3.74 12.45
C LYS A 76 15.27 4.28 11.21
N THR A 77 14.21 3.60 10.74
CA THR A 77 13.41 4.04 9.59
C THR A 77 12.73 5.39 9.83
N SER A 78 12.19 5.60 11.05
CA SER A 78 11.55 6.88 11.40
C SER A 78 12.58 8.01 11.51
N LEU A 79 13.73 7.75 12.15
CA LEU A 79 14.80 8.74 12.26
C LEU A 79 15.36 9.11 10.87
N CYS A 80 15.47 8.16 9.97
CA CYS A 80 15.85 8.37 8.57
C CYS A 80 14.83 9.28 7.86
N ALA A 81 13.53 9.01 8.02
CA ALA A 81 12.48 9.84 7.43
C ALA A 81 12.51 11.28 7.97
N ILE A 82 12.77 11.45 9.27
CA ILE A 82 12.97 12.77 9.91
C ILE A 82 14.15 13.49 9.29
N LYS A 83 15.33 12.85 9.20
CA LYS A 83 16.53 13.44 8.60
C LYS A 83 16.28 13.94 7.19
N PHE A 84 15.71 13.12 6.31
CA PHE A 84 15.43 13.53 4.92
C PHE A 84 14.31 14.58 4.82
N GLY A 85 13.34 14.59 5.74
CA GLY A 85 12.37 15.67 5.85
C GLY A 85 13.00 17.00 6.23
N LEU A 86 13.89 17.00 7.21
CA LEU A 86 14.68 18.18 7.60
C LEU A 86 15.62 18.64 6.48
N SER A 87 16.26 17.72 5.75
CA SER A 87 17.09 18.07 4.58
C SER A 87 16.32 18.85 3.54
N ARG A 88 15.11 18.38 3.19
CA ARG A 88 14.26 19.13 2.25
C ARG A 88 13.86 20.52 2.76
N HIS A 89 13.56 20.62 4.06
CA HIS A 89 13.19 21.90 4.68
C HIS A 89 14.35 22.88 4.68
N PHE A 90 15.52 22.49 5.18
CA PHE A 90 16.66 23.40 5.32
C PHE A 90 17.32 23.75 3.97
N ARG A 91 17.21 22.88 2.96
CA ARG A 91 17.58 23.24 1.59
C ARG A 91 16.76 24.41 1.06
N GLN A 92 15.47 24.49 1.44
CA GLN A 92 14.60 25.60 1.03
C GLN A 92 14.83 26.88 1.85
N VAL A 93 15.11 26.75 3.15
CA VAL A 93 15.16 27.90 4.09
C VAL A 93 16.57 28.49 4.22
N LEU A 94 17.58 27.64 4.29
CA LEU A 94 18.97 28.06 4.50
C LEU A 94 19.89 27.78 3.29
N ASN A 95 19.34 27.17 2.24
CA ASN A 95 20.09 26.71 1.05
C ASN A 95 21.28 25.78 1.39
N VAL A 96 21.09 24.89 2.38
CA VAL A 96 22.11 23.92 2.83
C VAL A 96 21.65 22.47 2.62
N ASP A 97 22.58 21.58 2.30
CA ASP A 97 22.32 20.14 2.27
C ASP A 97 22.88 19.45 3.52
N ILE A 98 22.03 19.29 4.54
CA ILE A 98 22.43 18.65 5.81
C ILE A 98 22.93 17.19 5.64
N THR A 99 22.81 16.61 4.45
CA THR A 99 23.28 15.24 4.18
C THR A 99 24.65 15.20 3.53
N LYS A 100 25.11 16.31 2.91
CA LYS A 100 26.30 16.36 2.07
C LYS A 100 27.32 17.43 2.47
N ASP A 101 26.84 18.61 2.91
CA ASP A 101 27.75 19.73 3.17
C ASP A 101 28.66 19.42 4.36
N VAL A 102 29.89 19.94 4.29
CA VAL A 102 31.00 19.57 5.20
C VAL A 102 30.71 19.93 6.66
N GLU A 103 29.98 21.01 6.89
CA GLU A 103 29.56 21.50 8.22
C GLU A 103 28.78 20.45 9.00
N PHE A 104 28.06 19.56 8.29
CA PHE A 104 27.20 18.53 8.89
C PHE A 104 27.91 17.18 9.10
N ASN A 105 29.20 17.05 8.78
CA ASN A 105 29.93 15.79 8.91
C ASN A 105 29.82 15.18 10.30
N GLU A 106 30.06 15.97 11.36
CA GLU A 106 29.96 15.50 12.75
C GLU A 106 28.53 15.11 13.12
N ALA A 107 27.52 15.89 12.73
CA ALA A 107 26.11 15.55 12.94
C ALA A 107 25.74 14.24 12.22
N ASN A 108 26.25 14.05 11.00
CA ASN A 108 26.04 12.82 10.23
C ASN A 108 26.75 11.60 10.84
N ARG A 109 27.92 11.77 11.46
CA ARG A 109 28.58 10.70 12.23
C ARG A 109 27.76 10.29 13.45
N VAL A 110 27.23 11.24 14.20
CA VAL A 110 26.34 10.96 15.36
C VAL A 110 25.06 10.26 14.88
N TYR A 111 24.45 10.74 13.79
CA TYR A 111 23.31 10.07 13.19
C TYR A 111 23.61 8.61 12.81
N ALA A 112 24.74 8.35 12.18
CA ALA A 112 25.15 6.99 11.79
C ALA A 112 25.36 6.08 13.02
N ALA A 113 26.02 6.60 14.07
CA ALA A 113 26.20 5.89 15.34
C ALA A 113 24.87 5.56 16.02
N GLN A 114 23.94 6.53 16.05
CA GLN A 114 22.59 6.31 16.58
C GLN A 114 21.83 5.26 15.77
N CYS A 115 21.92 5.28 14.44
CA CYS A 115 21.32 4.26 13.59
C CYS A 115 21.88 2.85 13.84
N ALA A 116 23.19 2.74 14.09
CA ALA A 116 23.84 1.47 14.44
C ALA A 116 23.36 0.95 15.81
N GLU A 117 23.23 1.86 16.80
CA GLU A 117 22.68 1.51 18.11
C GLU A 117 21.22 1.05 18.03
N LEU A 118 20.37 1.78 17.31
CA LEU A 118 18.99 1.38 17.07
C LEU A 118 18.88 0.00 16.40
N LYS A 119 19.82 -0.33 15.52
CA LYS A 119 19.90 -1.66 14.91
C LYS A 119 20.24 -2.72 15.95
N ARG A 120 21.22 -2.49 16.83
CA ARG A 120 21.59 -3.42 17.91
C ARG A 120 20.43 -3.67 18.87
N GLN A 121 19.59 -2.65 19.12
CA GLN A 121 18.40 -2.75 19.96
C GLN A 121 17.18 -3.34 19.24
N GLY A 122 17.28 -3.84 18.01
CA GLY A 122 16.16 -4.37 17.22
C GLY A 122 15.17 -3.30 16.74
N LEU A 123 15.51 -2.02 16.86
CA LEU A 123 14.67 -0.88 16.49
C LEU A 123 14.92 -0.40 15.05
N GLU A 124 15.23 -1.31 14.13
CA GLU A 124 15.53 -0.95 12.73
C GLU A 124 14.31 -0.40 12.00
N LYS A 125 13.14 -0.99 12.22
CA LYS A 125 11.93 -0.71 11.45
C LYS A 125 10.82 -0.18 12.34
N THR A 126 10.00 0.72 11.81
CA THR A 126 8.73 1.07 12.44
C THR A 126 7.91 -0.20 12.64
N GLY A 127 7.25 -0.35 13.79
CA GLY A 127 6.50 -1.55 14.19
C GLY A 127 5.53 -2.11 13.14
N THR A 128 5.09 -1.30 12.16
CA THR A 128 4.37 -1.78 10.99
C THR A 128 5.26 -2.58 10.03
N LYS A 129 6.52 -2.20 9.80
CA LYS A 129 7.38 -2.90 8.82
C LYS A 129 8.06 -4.14 9.42
N ALA A 130 8.38 -4.13 10.71
CA ALA A 130 8.79 -5.35 11.44
C ALA A 130 7.62 -6.35 11.55
N LEU A 131 6.40 -5.85 11.70
CA LEU A 131 5.18 -6.67 11.62
C LEU A 131 4.93 -7.18 10.20
N TYR A 132 5.27 -6.41 9.14
CA TYR A 132 5.07 -6.83 7.75
C TYR A 132 6.03 -7.91 7.28
N GLU A 133 7.21 -8.08 7.86
CA GLU A 133 8.11 -9.20 7.53
C GLU A 133 7.58 -10.55 8.04
N HIS A 134 6.63 -10.53 8.98
CA HIS A 134 5.99 -11.71 9.53
C HIS A 134 4.48 -11.80 9.24
N ILE A 135 3.91 -10.88 8.42
CA ILE A 135 2.52 -11.02 8.01
C ILE A 135 2.46 -12.08 6.91
N PRO A 136 1.86 -13.24 7.17
CA PRO A 136 1.71 -14.27 6.15
C PRO A 136 0.65 -13.88 5.11
N PRO A 137 0.67 -14.50 3.92
CA PRO A 137 -0.51 -14.54 3.07
C PRO A 137 -1.67 -15.18 3.84
N ILE A 138 -2.89 -14.95 3.39
CA ILE A 138 -4.07 -15.56 4.00
C ILE A 138 -4.04 -17.05 3.69
N ASP A 139 -4.23 -17.86 4.72
CA ASP A 139 -4.28 -19.32 4.62
C ASP A 139 -5.49 -19.79 3.80
N ASP A 140 -5.35 -20.92 3.10
CA ASP A 140 -6.40 -21.44 2.23
C ASP A 140 -7.68 -21.81 3.00
N GLU A 141 -7.55 -22.31 4.23
CA GLU A 141 -8.71 -22.62 5.07
C GLU A 141 -9.43 -21.33 5.53
N ASP A 142 -8.67 -20.28 5.83
CA ASP A 142 -9.24 -18.98 6.15
C ASP A 142 -9.91 -18.33 4.94
N ILE A 143 -9.35 -18.52 3.72
CA ILE A 143 -10.03 -18.09 2.48
C ILE A 143 -11.37 -18.81 2.31
N LYS A 144 -11.41 -20.14 2.48
CA LYS A 144 -12.65 -20.91 2.44
C LYS A 144 -13.65 -20.40 3.47
N LYS A 145 -13.19 -20.15 4.70
CA LYS A 145 -14.01 -19.63 5.79
C LYS A 145 -14.62 -18.28 5.46
N LEU A 146 -13.86 -17.37 4.82
CA LEU A 146 -14.38 -16.07 4.35
C LEU A 146 -15.57 -16.21 3.40
N TYR A 147 -15.50 -17.16 2.46
CA TYR A 147 -16.58 -17.37 1.49
C TYR A 147 -17.78 -18.12 2.06
N LEU A 148 -17.57 -18.99 3.06
CA LEU A 148 -18.62 -19.84 3.66
C LEU A 148 -19.28 -19.20 4.87
N SER A 149 -18.66 -18.30 5.59
CA SER A 149 -19.16 -17.70 6.85
C SER A 149 -20.28 -16.66 6.67
N GLY A 150 -20.63 -16.32 5.42
CA GLY A 150 -21.61 -15.26 5.15
C GLY A 150 -21.05 -13.84 5.18
N ILE A 151 -19.78 -13.64 5.60
CA ILE A 151 -19.09 -12.33 5.60
C ILE A 151 -18.93 -11.78 4.18
N PHE A 152 -18.92 -12.66 3.17
CA PHE A 152 -18.91 -12.33 1.74
C PHE A 152 -20.24 -12.60 1.07
N SER A 153 -21.35 -12.53 1.81
CA SER A 153 -22.70 -12.65 1.24
C SER A 153 -23.02 -11.47 0.33
N THR A 154 -23.72 -11.75 -0.76
CA THR A 154 -24.20 -10.69 -1.67
C THR A 154 -25.59 -10.17 -1.30
N LYS A 155 -26.12 -10.51 -0.11
CA LYS A 155 -27.51 -10.23 0.30
C LYS A 155 -27.68 -8.86 0.97
N ASN A 156 -26.60 -8.25 1.49
CA ASN A 156 -26.69 -6.95 2.13
C ASN A 156 -25.51 -6.03 1.75
N PRO A 157 -25.62 -4.71 1.95
CA PRO A 157 -24.62 -3.74 1.52
C PRO A 157 -23.22 -3.98 2.09
N THR A 158 -23.13 -4.30 3.37
CA THR A 158 -21.84 -4.43 4.08
C THR A 158 -21.07 -5.68 3.64
N THR A 159 -21.76 -6.83 3.57
CA THR A 159 -21.11 -8.11 3.20
C THR A 159 -20.76 -8.15 1.71
N LEU A 160 -21.60 -7.59 0.85
CA LEU A 160 -21.28 -7.42 -0.58
C LEU A 160 -20.04 -6.52 -0.75
N GLN A 161 -19.97 -5.41 -0.03
CA GLN A 161 -18.81 -4.55 -0.06
C GLN A 161 -17.55 -5.21 0.50
N ASN A 162 -17.65 -6.04 1.56
CA ASN A 162 -16.54 -6.81 2.09
C ASN A 162 -15.95 -7.74 1.02
N LYS A 163 -16.83 -8.45 0.30
CA LYS A 163 -16.45 -9.36 -0.77
C LYS A 163 -15.75 -8.61 -1.90
N VAL A 164 -16.36 -7.56 -2.43
CA VAL A 164 -15.79 -6.76 -3.52
C VAL A 164 -14.48 -6.10 -3.10
N PHE A 165 -14.38 -5.60 -1.88
CA PHE A 165 -13.14 -5.04 -1.35
C PHE A 165 -12.00 -6.07 -1.35
N PHE A 166 -12.26 -7.27 -0.88
CA PHE A 166 -11.30 -8.37 -0.86
C PHE A 166 -10.87 -8.75 -2.28
N GLU A 167 -11.82 -8.96 -3.17
CA GLU A 167 -11.60 -9.38 -4.55
C GLU A 167 -10.85 -8.31 -5.37
N ILE A 168 -11.18 -7.03 -5.21
CA ILE A 168 -10.44 -5.93 -5.87
C ILE A 168 -8.96 -5.93 -5.46
N ILE A 169 -8.66 -6.13 -4.19
CA ILE A 169 -7.26 -6.19 -3.75
C ILE A 169 -6.61 -7.49 -4.22
N LEU A 170 -7.32 -8.60 -4.19
CA LEU A 170 -6.81 -9.91 -4.60
C LEU A 170 -6.43 -9.93 -6.09
N PHE A 171 -7.27 -9.41 -6.96
CA PHE A 171 -7.04 -9.46 -8.41
C PHE A 171 -6.23 -8.28 -8.95
N PHE A 172 -6.33 -7.10 -8.34
CA PHE A 172 -5.72 -5.87 -8.86
C PHE A 172 -4.68 -5.23 -7.93
N GLY A 173 -4.52 -5.74 -6.70
CA GLY A 173 -3.62 -5.19 -5.67
C GLY A 173 -2.17 -5.68 -5.75
N ARG A 174 -1.59 -5.91 -6.93
CA ARG A 174 -0.24 -6.46 -7.14
C ARG A 174 0.88 -5.65 -6.45
N ARG A 175 2.03 -6.30 -6.22
CA ARG A 175 3.26 -5.68 -5.71
C ARG A 175 3.64 -4.46 -6.56
N GLY A 176 3.83 -3.30 -5.90
CA GLY A 176 4.22 -2.05 -6.58
C GLY A 176 3.06 -1.17 -7.05
N SER A 177 1.84 -1.67 -7.26
CA SER A 177 0.70 -0.82 -7.50
C SER A 177 0.24 -0.20 -6.17
N GLN A 178 0.42 1.10 -6.02
CA GLN A 178 -0.26 1.86 -4.96
C GLN A 178 -1.74 1.99 -5.34
N LEU A 179 -2.51 0.93 -5.08
CA LEU A 179 -3.96 1.00 -5.21
C LEU A 179 -4.46 1.90 -4.09
N SER A 180 -4.68 3.18 -4.39
CA SER A 180 -5.35 4.08 -3.47
C SER A 180 -6.84 3.75 -3.45
N LEU A 181 -7.24 2.81 -2.58
CA LEU A 181 -8.60 2.28 -2.51
C LEU A 181 -9.65 3.39 -2.41
N ARG A 182 -9.34 4.47 -1.71
CA ARG A 182 -10.25 5.60 -1.56
C ARG A 182 -10.45 6.40 -2.84
N GLN A 183 -9.48 6.38 -3.75
CA GLN A 183 -9.51 7.13 -5.01
C GLN A 183 -10.09 6.31 -6.17
N LEU A 184 -10.31 5.01 -5.98
CA LEU A 184 -10.91 4.17 -7.01
C LEU A 184 -12.31 4.67 -7.39
N LYS A 185 -12.54 4.77 -8.69
CA LYS A 185 -13.81 5.18 -9.30
C LYS A 185 -14.56 3.99 -9.86
N LYS A 186 -15.87 4.14 -10.04
CA LYS A 186 -16.71 3.12 -10.67
C LYS A 186 -16.20 2.75 -12.07
N ASN A 187 -15.76 3.76 -12.84
CA ASN A 187 -15.32 3.62 -14.22
C ASN A 187 -13.85 3.14 -14.35
N ASP A 188 -13.16 2.88 -13.23
CA ASP A 188 -11.82 2.28 -13.29
C ASP A 188 -11.85 0.80 -13.65
N PHE A 189 -13.04 0.19 -13.71
CA PHE A 189 -13.23 -1.23 -13.99
C PHE A 189 -14.24 -1.40 -15.13
N GLU A 190 -13.87 -2.23 -16.10
CA GLU A 190 -14.68 -2.51 -17.29
C GLU A 190 -14.90 -4.01 -17.43
N VAL A 191 -16.16 -4.41 -17.71
CA VAL A 191 -16.50 -5.79 -18.01
C VAL A 191 -16.29 -6.04 -19.51
N LYS A 192 -15.49 -7.04 -19.84
CA LYS A 192 -15.18 -7.46 -21.23
C LYS A 192 -15.40 -8.95 -21.42
N ILE A 193 -15.35 -9.39 -22.65
CA ILE A 193 -15.25 -10.80 -23.02
C ILE A 193 -13.80 -11.06 -23.41
N ASN A 194 -13.16 -12.06 -22.79
CA ASN A 194 -11.80 -12.44 -23.12
C ASN A 194 -11.72 -13.28 -24.43
N SER A 195 -10.51 -13.63 -24.85
CA SER A 195 -10.28 -14.45 -26.06
C SER A 195 -10.92 -15.85 -26.00
N GLN A 196 -11.25 -16.34 -24.80
CA GLN A 196 -11.91 -17.63 -24.59
C GLN A 196 -13.46 -17.51 -24.51
N GLY A 197 -14.02 -16.33 -24.79
CA GLY A 197 -15.47 -16.09 -24.72
C GLY A 197 -16.01 -15.92 -23.29
N LYS A 198 -15.16 -15.89 -22.25
CA LYS A 198 -15.57 -15.72 -20.85
C LYS A 198 -15.64 -14.24 -20.48
N ARG A 199 -16.67 -13.86 -19.71
CA ARG A 199 -16.76 -12.52 -19.14
C ARG A 199 -15.64 -12.29 -18.14
N CYS A 200 -15.04 -11.12 -18.18
CA CYS A 200 -13.97 -10.75 -17.26
C CYS A 200 -14.03 -9.25 -16.94
N VAL A 201 -13.46 -8.88 -15.80
CA VAL A 201 -13.24 -7.49 -15.42
C VAL A 201 -11.78 -7.16 -15.58
N VAL A 202 -11.50 -6.02 -16.18
CA VAL A 202 -10.17 -5.44 -16.32
C VAL A 202 -10.16 -4.03 -15.72
N LYS A 203 -9.01 -3.64 -15.16
CA LYS A 203 -8.81 -2.25 -14.74
C LYS A 203 -8.44 -1.41 -15.95
N VAL A 204 -9.18 -0.31 -16.16
CA VAL A 204 -8.88 0.66 -17.21
C VAL A 204 -7.54 1.34 -16.89
N PRO A 205 -6.61 1.47 -17.87
CA PRO A 205 -5.36 2.15 -17.67
C PRO A 205 -5.56 3.61 -17.26
N ASP A 206 -4.87 4.06 -16.24
CA ASP A 206 -4.74 5.48 -15.97
C ASP A 206 -3.71 6.04 -16.96
N HIS A 207 -4.14 6.88 -17.89
CA HIS A 207 -3.28 7.52 -18.89
C HIS A 207 -2.17 8.40 -18.29
N ARG A 208 -2.17 8.60 -16.97
CA ARG A 208 -1.16 9.35 -16.23
C ARG A 208 -0.08 8.49 -15.56
N ALA A 209 -0.19 7.17 -15.65
CA ALA A 209 0.71 6.22 -14.99
C ALA A 209 1.30 5.21 -16.00
N ASP A 210 2.00 5.68 -17.02
CA ASP A 210 2.43 4.90 -18.20
C ASP A 210 3.58 3.91 -17.99
N ASN A 211 3.91 3.50 -16.76
CA ASN A 211 5.03 2.59 -16.51
C ASN A 211 4.63 1.17 -16.10
N VAL A 212 3.38 0.74 -16.32
CA VAL A 212 2.97 -0.65 -16.07
C VAL A 212 3.01 -1.44 -17.37
N GLN A 213 3.95 -2.39 -17.47
CA GLN A 213 4.04 -3.30 -18.62
C GLN A 213 2.72 -4.06 -18.81
N ALA A 214 2.33 -4.28 -20.06
CA ALA A 214 1.02 -4.87 -20.41
C ALA A 214 0.73 -6.24 -19.77
N GLY A 215 1.77 -7.01 -19.37
CA GLY A 215 1.66 -8.30 -18.69
C GLY A 215 1.34 -8.24 -17.18
N GLU A 216 1.38 -7.06 -16.55
CA GLU A 216 1.19 -6.92 -15.10
C GLU A 216 -0.25 -6.54 -14.70
N ARG A 217 -1.18 -6.45 -15.63
CA ARG A 217 -2.57 -6.06 -15.37
C ARG A 217 -3.35 -7.24 -14.80
N GLY A 218 -3.90 -7.06 -13.58
CA GLY A 218 -4.82 -8.04 -13.01
C GLY A 218 -6.06 -8.22 -13.89
N ILE A 219 -6.58 -9.42 -13.94
CA ILE A 219 -7.84 -9.76 -14.59
C ILE A 219 -8.69 -10.60 -13.63
N MET A 220 -9.98 -10.32 -13.57
CA MET A 220 -10.95 -11.05 -12.78
C MET A 220 -11.87 -11.78 -13.76
N ILE A 221 -11.82 -13.11 -13.79
CA ILE A 221 -12.56 -13.93 -14.74
C ILE A 221 -13.84 -14.44 -14.09
N ALA A 222 -14.95 -14.42 -14.86
CA ALA A 222 -16.23 -15.00 -14.41
C ALA A 222 -16.11 -16.52 -14.31
N ILE A 223 -16.64 -17.06 -13.22
CA ILE A 223 -16.76 -18.49 -12.97
C ILE A 223 -18.23 -18.85 -12.78
N ASP A 224 -18.61 -20.06 -13.15
CA ASP A 224 -19.96 -20.59 -12.92
C ASP A 224 -20.09 -21.08 -11.47
N SER A 225 -20.24 -20.12 -10.55
CA SER A 225 -20.30 -20.38 -9.11
C SER A 225 -21.01 -19.23 -8.41
N PRO A 226 -21.71 -19.48 -7.27
CA PRO A 226 -22.25 -18.45 -6.39
C PRO A 226 -21.18 -17.48 -5.87
N PHE A 227 -19.92 -17.90 -5.93
CA PHE A 227 -18.77 -17.11 -5.49
C PHE A 227 -18.15 -16.25 -6.60
N CYS A 228 -18.75 -16.21 -7.79
CA CYS A 228 -18.24 -15.48 -8.94
C CYS A 228 -17.89 -14.02 -8.60
N PRO A 229 -16.63 -13.61 -8.76
CA PRO A 229 -16.20 -12.26 -8.41
C PRO A 229 -16.71 -11.21 -9.40
N VAL A 230 -16.88 -11.56 -10.67
CA VAL A 230 -17.45 -10.67 -11.69
C VAL A 230 -18.90 -10.34 -11.34
N PHE A 231 -19.71 -11.35 -10.99
CA PHE A 231 -21.09 -11.15 -10.55
C PHE A 231 -21.18 -10.26 -9.30
N SER A 232 -20.28 -10.46 -8.33
CA SER A 232 -20.26 -9.64 -7.10
C SER A 232 -19.98 -8.18 -7.42
N LEU A 233 -19.00 -7.90 -8.28
CA LEU A 233 -18.67 -6.54 -8.68
C LEU A 233 -19.81 -5.88 -9.45
N GLU A 234 -20.41 -6.56 -10.41
CA GLU A 234 -21.54 -6.02 -11.18
C GLU A 234 -22.74 -5.71 -10.29
N LYS A 235 -23.09 -6.62 -9.39
CA LYS A 235 -24.13 -6.39 -8.39
C LYS A 235 -23.79 -5.20 -7.51
N TYR A 236 -22.55 -5.09 -7.06
CA TYR A 236 -22.08 -3.96 -6.26
C TYR A 236 -22.23 -2.64 -7.00
N LEU A 237 -21.76 -2.58 -8.25
CA LEU A 237 -21.85 -1.39 -9.09
C LEU A 237 -23.31 -0.96 -9.35
N SER A 238 -24.24 -1.91 -9.54
CA SER A 238 -25.65 -1.61 -9.76
C SER A 238 -26.37 -1.01 -8.55
N HIS A 239 -25.85 -1.24 -7.34
CA HIS A 239 -26.42 -0.71 -6.09
C HIS A 239 -25.71 0.54 -5.56
N LEU A 240 -24.64 1.01 -6.23
CA LEU A 240 -23.91 2.22 -5.83
C LEU A 240 -24.79 3.47 -6.02
N ASN A 241 -24.54 4.48 -5.18
CA ASN A 241 -25.18 5.78 -5.35
C ASN A 241 -24.73 6.43 -6.66
N PRO A 242 -25.65 6.82 -7.55
CA PRO A 242 -25.30 7.37 -8.87
C PRO A 242 -24.60 8.72 -8.78
N PHE A 243 -24.84 9.51 -7.72
CA PHE A 243 -24.25 10.84 -7.53
C PHE A 243 -22.79 10.83 -7.05
N SER A 244 -22.25 9.66 -6.70
CA SER A 244 -20.84 9.53 -6.34
C SER A 244 -20.07 8.79 -7.44
N GLU A 245 -18.95 9.33 -7.87
CA GLU A 245 -18.06 8.67 -8.84
C GLU A 245 -17.20 7.55 -8.22
N PHE A 246 -17.03 7.56 -6.89
CA PHE A 246 -16.13 6.67 -6.18
C PHE A 246 -16.70 5.26 -6.02
N LEU A 247 -15.78 4.28 -6.05
CA LEU A 247 -16.13 2.86 -5.92
C LEU A 247 -16.56 2.52 -4.49
N PHE A 248 -15.79 2.90 -3.45
CA PHE A 248 -16.06 2.53 -2.07
C PHE A 248 -16.87 3.62 -1.34
N GLN A 249 -18.19 3.45 -1.38
CA GLN A 249 -19.16 4.34 -0.73
C GLN A 249 -19.61 3.75 0.61
N ARG A 250 -20.09 4.60 1.54
CA ARG A 250 -20.56 4.15 2.86
C ARG A 250 -21.80 3.27 2.71
N PRO A 251 -21.78 2.01 3.25
CA PRO A 251 -22.97 1.15 3.17
C PRO A 251 -24.08 1.67 4.08
N LYS A 252 -25.32 1.57 3.64
CA LYS A 252 -26.53 1.78 4.45
C LYS A 252 -26.74 0.60 5.40
N SER A 253 -27.49 0.81 6.47
CA SER A 253 -27.78 -0.23 7.47
C SER A 253 -28.63 -1.38 6.90
N CYS A 254 -29.54 -1.08 5.97
CA CYS A 254 -30.33 -2.04 5.24
C CYS A 254 -30.22 -1.83 3.72
N GLY A 255 -30.36 -2.93 3.00
CA GLY A 255 -30.33 -2.95 1.52
C GLY A 255 -31.69 -2.85 0.89
N ASP A 256 -32.57 -2.02 1.44
CA ASP A 256 -33.90 -1.81 0.90
C ASP A 256 -33.84 -0.86 -0.29
N GLY A 257 -34.42 -1.29 -1.40
CA GLY A 257 -34.43 -0.53 -2.64
C GLY A 257 -33.19 -0.71 -3.52
N GLN A 258 -33.11 0.11 -4.58
CA GLN A 258 -32.08 -0.02 -5.61
C GLN A 258 -30.70 0.51 -5.16
N VAL A 259 -30.66 1.56 -4.33
CA VAL A 259 -29.41 2.22 -3.89
C VAL A 259 -29.07 1.81 -2.46
N TRP A 260 -28.01 1.03 -2.30
CA TRP A 260 -27.56 0.46 -1.03
C TRP A 260 -26.48 1.30 -0.33
N TYR A 261 -25.93 2.30 -0.97
CA TYR A 261 -24.79 3.08 -0.48
C TYR A 261 -25.12 4.57 -0.48
N ASP A 262 -24.53 5.28 0.48
CA ASP A 262 -24.67 6.73 0.59
C ASP A 262 -23.79 7.46 -0.42
N ASN A 263 -24.16 8.70 -0.75
CA ASN A 263 -23.28 9.60 -1.50
C ASN A 263 -22.11 10.10 -0.63
N MET A 264 -21.35 9.16 -0.05
CA MET A 264 -20.22 9.43 0.80
C MET A 264 -19.15 8.36 0.64
N VAL A 265 -17.91 8.80 0.38
CA VAL A 265 -16.74 7.90 0.27
C VAL A 265 -16.32 7.43 1.67
N ILE A 266 -15.99 6.15 1.79
CA ILE A 266 -15.44 5.58 3.03
C ILE A 266 -14.12 6.26 3.37
N GLY A 267 -13.90 6.55 4.67
CA GLY A 267 -12.67 7.14 5.16
C GLY A 267 -11.45 6.22 4.93
N GLU A 268 -10.30 6.83 4.67
CA GLU A 268 -9.03 6.11 4.41
C GLU A 268 -8.66 5.15 5.56
N ASN A 269 -8.85 5.58 6.81
CA ASN A 269 -8.59 4.76 7.99
C ASN A 269 -9.52 3.53 8.07
N THR A 270 -10.78 3.67 7.68
CA THR A 270 -11.75 2.57 7.67
C THR A 270 -11.38 1.55 6.59
N LEU A 271 -11.06 2.02 5.37
CA LEU A 271 -10.56 1.15 4.30
C LEU A 271 -9.24 0.50 4.68
N GLY A 272 -8.33 1.24 5.33
CA GLY A 272 -7.02 0.73 5.77
C GLY A 272 -7.11 -0.40 6.81
N LYS A 273 -8.18 -0.41 7.63
CA LYS A 273 -8.41 -1.42 8.66
C LYS A 273 -9.44 -2.49 8.26
N LYS A 274 -9.96 -2.43 7.03
CA LYS A 274 -11.13 -3.23 6.64
C LYS A 274 -10.86 -4.74 6.72
N MET A 275 -9.72 -5.23 6.24
CA MET A 275 -9.39 -6.67 6.36
C MET A 275 -9.24 -7.13 7.82
N LYS A 276 -8.72 -6.25 8.70
CA LYS A 276 -8.66 -6.56 10.14
C LYS A 276 -10.06 -6.81 10.72
N VAL A 277 -11.02 -5.94 10.38
CA VAL A 277 -12.42 -6.08 10.82
C VAL A 277 -13.04 -7.35 10.23
N ILE A 278 -12.83 -7.62 8.94
CA ILE A 278 -13.29 -8.83 8.27
C ILE A 278 -12.75 -10.10 8.98
N SER A 279 -11.44 -10.12 9.29
CA SER A 279 -10.80 -11.24 9.99
C SER A 279 -11.42 -11.50 11.36
N GLN A 280 -11.70 -10.43 12.11
CA GLN A 280 -12.36 -10.53 13.43
C GLN A 280 -13.79 -11.06 13.33
N GLN A 281 -14.57 -10.53 12.37
CA GLN A 281 -15.97 -10.94 12.17
C GLN A 281 -16.10 -12.37 11.64
N ALA A 282 -15.15 -12.83 10.83
CA ALA A 282 -15.12 -14.19 10.31
C ALA A 282 -14.41 -15.18 11.26
N GLU A 283 -13.89 -14.70 12.40
CA GLU A 283 -13.13 -15.51 13.37
C GLU A 283 -12.01 -16.32 12.70
N LEU A 284 -11.21 -15.66 11.85
CA LEU A 284 -10.11 -16.31 11.15
C LEU A 284 -9.01 -16.73 12.13
N SER A 285 -8.15 -17.66 11.72
CA SER A 285 -7.06 -18.20 12.54
C SER A 285 -6.14 -17.12 13.09
N ILE A 286 -5.92 -16.07 12.31
CA ILE A 286 -5.20 -14.86 12.73
C ILE A 286 -5.90 -13.60 12.19
N ILE A 287 -5.57 -12.44 12.77
CA ILE A 287 -6.08 -11.15 12.29
C ILE A 287 -5.21 -10.64 11.14
N TYR A 288 -5.71 -10.77 9.93
CA TYR A 288 -5.03 -10.32 8.72
C TYR A 288 -5.16 -8.81 8.48
N SER A 289 -4.26 -8.27 7.69
CA SER A 289 -4.30 -6.89 7.19
C SER A 289 -4.60 -6.84 5.68
N ASN A 290 -4.87 -5.66 5.14
CA ASN A 290 -5.01 -5.50 3.68
C ASN A 290 -3.74 -5.93 2.92
N TYR A 291 -2.58 -5.89 3.58
CA TYR A 291 -1.32 -6.35 2.99
C TYR A 291 -1.27 -7.87 2.83
N SER A 292 -1.89 -8.63 3.74
CA SER A 292 -2.00 -10.08 3.63
C SER A 292 -2.72 -10.51 2.35
N ILE A 293 -3.78 -9.80 1.95
CA ILE A 293 -4.49 -10.06 0.68
C ILE A 293 -3.52 -9.92 -0.51
N ARG A 294 -2.67 -8.88 -0.52
CA ARG A 294 -1.67 -8.68 -1.58
C ARG A 294 -0.59 -9.77 -1.60
N LEU A 295 -0.19 -10.26 -0.44
CA LEU A 295 0.76 -11.37 -0.33
C LEU A 295 0.14 -12.69 -0.84
N THR A 296 -1.14 -12.91 -0.58
CA THR A 296 -1.90 -14.05 -1.12
C THR A 296 -1.91 -14.03 -2.64
N THR A 297 -2.15 -12.89 -3.27
CA THR A 297 -2.05 -12.73 -4.73
C THR A 297 -0.67 -13.09 -5.26
N SER A 298 0.39 -12.60 -4.61
CA SER A 298 1.78 -12.89 -5.04
C SER A 298 2.09 -14.39 -4.89
N ALA A 299 1.69 -15.01 -3.79
CA ALA A 299 1.90 -16.44 -3.56
C ALA A 299 1.16 -17.31 -4.59
N ILE A 300 -0.08 -16.96 -4.94
CA ILE A 300 -0.86 -17.63 -5.98
C ILE A 300 -0.16 -17.50 -7.34
N LEU A 301 0.32 -16.31 -7.71
CA LEU A 301 1.03 -16.08 -8.96
C LEU A 301 2.36 -16.83 -9.04
N ASP A 302 3.16 -16.81 -7.98
CA ASP A 302 4.46 -17.52 -7.92
C ASP A 302 4.28 -19.03 -8.09
N MET A 303 3.18 -19.59 -7.58
CA MET A 303 2.87 -21.00 -7.72
C MET A 303 2.35 -21.33 -9.12
N LEU A 304 1.52 -20.47 -9.73
CA LEU A 304 1.08 -20.64 -11.10
C LEU A 304 2.26 -20.64 -12.08
N VAL A 305 3.22 -19.75 -11.89
CA VAL A 305 4.44 -19.70 -12.71
C VAL A 305 5.29 -20.95 -12.50
N SER A 306 5.37 -21.49 -11.29
CA SER A 306 6.10 -22.75 -11.01
C SER A 306 5.39 -23.97 -11.60
N ASP A 307 4.06 -24.02 -11.51
CA ASP A 307 3.27 -25.11 -12.09
C ASP A 307 3.31 -25.10 -13.61
N LEU A 308 3.23 -23.93 -14.26
CA LEU A 308 3.40 -23.78 -15.72
C LEU A 308 4.80 -24.18 -16.21
N ARG A 309 5.83 -24.07 -15.39
CA ARG A 309 7.17 -24.56 -15.69
C ARG A 309 7.31 -26.08 -15.54
N ASN A 310 6.47 -26.69 -14.69
CA ASN A 310 6.51 -28.12 -14.39
C ASN A 310 5.48 -28.96 -15.19
N GLU A 311 4.47 -28.32 -15.79
CA GLU A 311 3.39 -28.99 -16.54
C GLU A 311 3.39 -28.54 -18.00
N SER A 312 4.22 -29.19 -18.82
CA SER A 312 3.94 -29.28 -20.24
C SER A 312 2.95 -30.44 -20.56
N SER A 313 2.00 -30.73 -19.68
CA SER A 313 0.86 -31.64 -20.01
C SER A 313 -0.24 -31.64 -18.95
N ASN A 314 -1.44 -31.36 -19.42
CA ASN A 314 -2.78 -31.71 -18.91
C ASN A 314 -3.54 -30.78 -17.97
N SER A 315 -4.59 -30.25 -18.60
CA SER A 315 -5.99 -30.02 -18.17
C SER A 315 -6.30 -28.99 -17.08
N GLU A 316 -7.06 -28.01 -17.58
CA GLU A 316 -7.91 -27.07 -16.85
C GLU A 316 -8.85 -27.79 -15.89
N THR A 317 -8.82 -27.44 -14.63
CA THR A 317 -10.02 -27.36 -13.75
C THR A 317 -9.70 -26.77 -12.37
N ASP A 318 -10.60 -25.92 -11.87
CA ASP A 318 -10.79 -25.49 -10.46
C ASP A 318 -9.69 -24.68 -9.77
N PHE A 319 -9.59 -23.42 -10.16
CA PHE A 319 -8.59 -22.46 -9.69
C PHE A 319 -8.73 -21.93 -8.25
N ILE A 320 -9.84 -22.17 -7.57
CA ILE A 320 -10.07 -21.62 -6.21
C ILE A 320 -9.96 -22.69 -5.10
N PHE A 321 -10.15 -23.97 -5.39
CA PHE A 321 -10.36 -24.98 -4.34
C PHE A 321 -9.47 -26.23 -4.35
N THR A 322 -8.53 -26.42 -5.26
CA THR A 322 -7.79 -27.70 -5.38
C THR A 322 -6.41 -27.75 -4.73
N ARG A 323 -6.16 -26.96 -3.66
CA ARG A 323 -4.81 -26.78 -3.15
C ARG A 323 -4.46 -27.44 -1.81
N THR A 324 -5.30 -28.26 -1.26
CA THR A 324 -5.16 -28.77 0.12
C THR A 324 -4.22 -29.96 0.32
N SER A 325 -3.62 -30.59 -0.72
CA SER A 325 -2.90 -31.86 -0.50
C SER A 325 -1.36 -31.83 -0.56
N ARG A 326 -0.70 -30.70 -0.86
CA ARG A 326 0.77 -30.69 -1.03
C ARG A 326 1.60 -29.94 0.00
N ARG A 327 0.99 -29.27 1.01
CA ARG A 327 1.75 -28.50 2.03
C ARG A 327 2.21 -29.30 3.25
N SER A 328 1.90 -30.58 3.40
CA SER A 328 2.28 -31.38 4.57
C SER A 328 3.70 -32.00 4.50
N ARG A 329 4.58 -31.61 3.57
CA ARG A 329 5.91 -32.21 3.44
C ARG A 329 7.11 -31.29 3.71
N PHE A 330 6.93 -30.08 4.24
CA PHE A 330 8.05 -29.20 4.60
C PHE A 330 7.95 -28.69 6.05
N THR A 331 7.82 -29.60 6.99
CA THR A 331 8.23 -29.38 8.39
C THR A 331 8.81 -30.68 8.88
N ASN A 332 10.09 -30.83 8.72
CA ASN A 332 11.06 -31.56 9.55
C ASN A 332 12.31 -31.76 8.71
N ASP A 333 13.31 -30.97 9.01
CA ASP A 333 14.66 -31.43 9.31
C ASP A 333 15.57 -30.19 9.51
N HIS A 334 16.07 -30.16 10.76
CA HIS A 334 17.18 -29.39 11.36
C HIS A 334 16.94 -27.93 11.69
#